data_cbff28ccd20e468a428b85428114bda8
#
_entry.id   cbff28ccd20e468a428b85428114bda8
#
_cell.length_a   1.000
_cell.length_b   1.000
_cell.length_c   1.000
_cell.angle_alpha   90.00
_cell.angle_beta   90.00
_cell.angle_gamma   90.00
#
_symmetry.space_group_name_H-M   'P 1'
#
loop_
_entity.id
_entity.type
_entity.pdbx_description
1 polymer ?
#
loop_
_entity_poly.entity_id
_entity_poly.type
_entity_poly.pdbx_seq_one_letter_code
_entity_poly.pdbx_strand_id
1 'polypeptide(L)'
;MIAIDADRINSLDLSPVRTVIEEWLQAGAIAQNEQQVQFEIEYPREELDPREISEIPEVRLWFIRLDACYPWLPFLLDWKAGELARYAAMLVPHQFHRTQGIQYNPEALEMFLMSKIFVLTDWLNQQGIPSKSKLMAMSQMF
;
A
#
# COMPACT_ATOMS: atom_id res chain seq x y z
N MET A 1 2.38 -12.22 -6.84
CA MET A 1 1.78 -12.06 -5.50
C MET A 1 2.86 -12.24 -4.45
N ILE A 2 2.87 -11.38 -3.46
CA ILE A 2 3.87 -11.41 -2.39
C ILE A 2 3.20 -11.89 -1.11
N ALA A 3 3.63 -13.03 -0.59
CA ALA A 3 3.09 -13.59 0.66
C ALA A 3 3.80 -12.97 1.87
N ILE A 4 3.02 -12.56 2.86
CA ILE A 4 3.51 -11.96 4.11
C ILE A 4 2.86 -12.70 5.27
N ASP A 5 3.65 -13.48 6.00
CA ASP A 5 3.15 -14.28 7.10
C ASP A 5 3.22 -13.54 8.45
N ALA A 6 2.66 -14.15 9.48
CA ALA A 6 2.62 -13.57 10.81
C ALA A 6 4.02 -13.34 11.41
N ASP A 7 4.97 -14.23 11.14
CA ASP A 7 6.33 -14.08 11.65
C ASP A 7 7.00 -12.82 11.10
N ARG A 8 6.81 -12.55 9.81
CA ARG A 8 7.34 -11.34 9.16
C ARG A 8 6.67 -10.08 9.70
N ILE A 9 5.36 -10.13 9.88
CA ILE A 9 4.60 -9.00 10.44
C ILE A 9 5.05 -8.70 11.86
N ASN A 10 5.10 -9.71 12.72
CA ASN A 10 5.43 -9.52 14.13
C ASN A 10 6.89 -9.11 14.37
N SER A 11 7.80 -9.51 13.49
CA SER A 11 9.21 -9.12 13.56
C SER A 11 9.53 -7.84 12.78
N LEU A 12 8.52 -7.24 12.15
CA LEU A 12 8.68 -6.07 11.26
C LEU A 12 9.69 -6.32 10.14
N ASP A 13 9.69 -7.54 9.60
CA ASP A 13 10.59 -7.96 8.54
C ASP A 13 9.98 -7.63 7.18
N LEU A 14 10.56 -6.66 6.47
CA LEU A 14 10.10 -6.21 5.16
C LEU A 14 10.72 -6.99 4.00
N SER A 15 11.57 -7.98 4.30
CA SER A 15 12.35 -8.68 3.26
C SER A 15 11.53 -9.28 2.12
N PRO A 16 10.31 -9.82 2.34
CA PRO A 16 9.51 -10.34 1.22
C PRO A 16 9.25 -9.30 0.12
N VAL A 17 9.07 -8.04 0.49
CA VAL A 17 8.84 -6.95 -0.46
C VAL A 17 10.15 -6.31 -0.89
N ARG A 18 11.06 -6.08 0.05
CA ARG A 18 12.35 -5.46 -0.23
C ARG A 18 13.13 -6.23 -1.31
N THR A 19 13.17 -7.55 -1.22
CA THR A 19 13.86 -8.39 -2.20
C THR A 19 13.34 -8.15 -3.60
N VAL A 20 12.03 -8.10 -3.78
CA VAL A 20 11.40 -7.87 -5.08
C VAL A 20 11.70 -6.47 -5.61
N ILE A 21 11.52 -5.46 -4.77
CA ILE A 21 11.72 -4.06 -5.17
C ILE A 21 13.19 -3.79 -5.53
N GLU A 22 14.12 -4.24 -4.70
CA GLU A 22 15.55 -4.02 -4.96
C GLU A 22 16.01 -4.73 -6.23
N GLU A 23 15.50 -5.93 -6.50
CA GLU A 23 15.79 -6.63 -7.74
C GLU A 23 15.31 -5.83 -8.96
N TRP A 24 14.08 -5.30 -8.92
CA TRP A 24 13.55 -4.48 -10.01
C TRP A 24 14.31 -3.17 -10.19
N LEU A 25 14.71 -2.53 -9.08
CA LEU A 25 15.51 -1.30 -9.15
C LEU A 25 16.88 -1.57 -9.81
N GLN A 26 17.56 -2.64 -9.43
CA GLN A 26 18.85 -3.00 -9.99
C GLN A 26 18.76 -3.36 -11.48
N ALA A 27 17.68 -4.02 -11.87
CA ALA A 27 17.46 -4.42 -13.26
C ALA A 27 16.89 -3.30 -14.14
N GLY A 28 16.56 -2.13 -13.57
CA GLY A 28 15.89 -1.05 -14.30
C GLY A 28 14.48 -1.43 -14.75
N ALA A 29 13.81 -2.31 -14.00
CA ALA A 29 12.56 -2.94 -14.40
C ALA A 29 11.32 -2.37 -13.68
N ILE A 30 11.46 -1.25 -12.99
CA ILE A 30 10.34 -0.68 -12.20
C ILE A 30 9.17 -0.29 -13.10
N ALA A 31 9.43 0.38 -14.22
CA ALA A 31 8.35 0.84 -15.11
C ALA A 31 7.55 -0.31 -15.70
N GLN A 32 8.20 -1.44 -16.01
CA GLN A 32 7.53 -2.63 -16.54
C GLN A 32 6.64 -3.33 -15.52
N ASN A 33 6.82 -3.04 -14.23
CA ASN A 33 6.09 -3.67 -13.14
C ASN A 33 5.04 -2.74 -12.51
N GLU A 34 4.64 -1.70 -13.24
CA GLU A 34 3.56 -0.81 -12.82
C GLU A 34 2.28 -1.60 -12.56
N GLN A 35 1.68 -1.39 -11.39
CA GLN A 35 0.42 -2.02 -10.98
C GLN A 35 0.43 -3.56 -11.04
N GLN A 36 1.56 -4.18 -10.69
CA GLN A 36 1.72 -5.63 -10.71
C GLN A 36 1.72 -6.26 -9.32
N VAL A 37 1.87 -5.48 -8.25
CA VAL A 37 2.05 -6.03 -6.90
C VAL A 37 0.72 -6.27 -6.22
N GLN A 38 0.52 -7.50 -5.75
CA GLN A 38 -0.56 -7.92 -4.85
C GLN A 38 0.06 -8.56 -3.62
N PHE A 39 -0.54 -8.32 -2.46
CA PHE A 39 -0.12 -8.93 -1.20
C PHE A 39 -1.07 -10.04 -0.77
N GLU A 40 -0.53 -11.16 -0.34
CA GLU A 40 -1.25 -12.19 0.36
C GLU A 40 -0.83 -12.15 1.83
N ILE A 41 -1.72 -11.63 2.67
CA ILE A 41 -1.44 -11.44 4.10
C ILE A 41 -1.96 -12.63 4.88
N GLU A 42 -1.04 -13.40 5.48
CA GLU A 42 -1.33 -14.58 6.27
C GLU A 42 -1.12 -14.25 7.74
N TYR A 43 -2.14 -13.67 8.36
CA TYR A 43 -2.12 -13.31 9.77
C TYR A 43 -3.28 -14.01 10.49
N PRO A 44 -3.00 -15.11 11.20
CA PRO A 44 -4.06 -15.87 11.89
C PRO A 44 -4.78 -15.05 12.94
N ARG A 45 -6.08 -15.17 12.97
CA ARG A 45 -6.95 -14.54 13.96
C ARG A 45 -7.85 -15.59 14.58
N GLU A 46 -8.36 -15.32 15.76
CA GLU A 46 -9.39 -16.17 16.35
C GLU A 46 -10.63 -16.17 15.47
N GLU A 47 -11.35 -17.30 15.46
CA GLU A 47 -12.51 -17.51 14.59
C GLU A 47 -13.59 -16.43 14.74
N LEU A 48 -13.74 -15.91 15.95
CA LEU A 48 -14.77 -14.89 16.28
C LEU A 48 -14.20 -13.46 16.29
N ASP A 49 -12.98 -13.25 15.83
CA ASP A 49 -12.40 -11.91 15.78
C ASP A 49 -13.11 -11.10 14.69
N PRO A 50 -13.86 -10.04 15.07
CA PRO A 50 -14.63 -9.26 14.10
C PRO A 50 -13.81 -8.25 13.30
N ARG A 51 -12.52 -8.08 13.63
CA ARG A 51 -11.70 -7.03 13.03
C ARG A 51 -11.38 -7.31 11.56
N GLU A 52 -11.46 -6.28 10.75
CA GLU A 52 -10.88 -6.30 9.42
C GLU A 52 -9.35 -6.37 9.53
N ILE A 53 -8.67 -6.94 8.53
CA ILE A 53 -7.21 -7.07 8.56
C ILE A 53 -6.53 -5.69 8.73
N SER A 54 -7.10 -4.65 8.17
CA SER A 54 -6.59 -3.28 8.28
C SER A 54 -6.79 -2.66 9.67
N GLU A 55 -7.55 -3.31 10.55
CA GLU A 55 -7.75 -2.86 11.91
C GLU A 55 -6.76 -3.50 12.91
N ILE A 56 -5.95 -4.43 12.46
CA ILE A 56 -4.97 -5.14 13.29
C ILE A 56 -3.71 -4.27 13.42
N PRO A 57 -3.35 -3.79 14.63
CA PRO A 57 -2.25 -2.84 14.79
C PRO A 57 -0.91 -3.35 14.28
N GLU A 58 -0.60 -4.63 14.46
CA GLU A 58 0.66 -5.23 14.03
C GLU A 58 0.78 -5.22 12.50
N VAL A 59 -0.32 -5.52 11.80
CA VAL A 59 -0.37 -5.49 10.33
C VAL A 59 -0.20 -4.04 9.85
N ARG A 60 -0.91 -3.09 10.45
CA ARG A 60 -0.80 -1.68 10.09
C ARG A 60 0.61 -1.16 10.27
N LEU A 61 1.25 -1.50 11.38
CA LEU A 61 2.62 -1.06 11.66
C LEU A 61 3.59 -1.57 10.60
N TRP A 62 3.44 -2.81 10.16
CA TRP A 62 4.27 -3.39 9.10
C TRP A 62 4.14 -2.57 7.81
N PHE A 63 2.91 -2.22 7.41
CA PHE A 63 2.66 -1.41 6.21
C PHE A 63 3.14 0.03 6.37
N ILE A 64 3.02 0.62 7.56
CA ILE A 64 3.57 1.95 7.85
C ILE A 64 5.09 1.96 7.66
N ARG A 65 5.77 0.92 8.11
CA ARG A 65 7.20 0.77 7.92
C ARG A 65 7.57 0.59 6.45
N LEU A 66 6.78 -0.20 5.73
CA LEU A 66 6.98 -0.41 4.30
C LEU A 66 6.85 0.92 3.53
N ASP A 67 5.83 1.70 3.85
CA ASP A 67 5.60 3.01 3.25
C ASP A 67 6.75 3.98 3.55
N ALA A 68 7.30 3.94 4.74
CA ALA A 68 8.43 4.78 5.10
C ALA A 68 9.69 4.45 4.27
N CYS A 69 9.88 3.18 3.91
CA CYS A 69 11.01 2.75 3.07
C CYS A 69 10.76 3.05 1.59
N TYR A 70 9.53 2.89 1.12
CA TYR A 70 9.16 3.02 -0.28
C TYR A 70 7.90 3.86 -0.43
N PRO A 71 7.97 5.18 -0.19
CA PRO A 71 6.77 6.03 -0.18
C PRO A 71 6.09 6.13 -1.54
N TRP A 72 6.76 5.71 -2.62
CA TRP A 72 6.24 5.65 -3.98
C TRP A 72 5.64 4.28 -4.33
N LEU A 73 5.54 3.37 -3.37
CA LEU A 73 5.02 2.01 -3.59
C LEU A 73 3.66 1.96 -4.28
N PRO A 74 2.73 2.92 -4.09
CA PRO A 74 1.46 2.91 -4.82
C PRO A 74 1.57 2.75 -6.33
N PHE A 75 2.67 3.19 -6.94
CA PHE A 75 2.93 3.00 -8.36
C PHE A 75 2.95 1.50 -8.75
N LEU A 76 3.44 0.65 -7.86
CA LEU A 76 3.58 -0.79 -8.12
C LEU A 76 2.33 -1.60 -7.75
N LEU A 77 1.43 -1.04 -6.93
CA LEU A 77 0.27 -1.78 -6.44
C LEU A 77 -0.76 -2.02 -7.53
N ASP A 78 -1.39 -3.20 -7.52
CA ASP A 78 -2.45 -3.53 -8.47
C ASP A 78 -3.76 -2.85 -8.06
N TRP A 79 -4.03 -1.70 -8.66
CA TRP A 79 -5.21 -0.89 -8.33
C TRP A 79 -6.51 -1.61 -8.68
N LYS A 80 -6.53 -2.36 -9.79
CA LYS A 80 -7.73 -3.10 -10.22
C LYS A 80 -8.10 -4.22 -9.25
N ALA A 81 -7.08 -4.81 -8.63
CA ALA A 81 -7.29 -5.84 -7.62
C ALA A 81 -7.63 -5.28 -6.22
N GLY A 82 -7.70 -3.96 -6.07
CA GLY A 82 -8.04 -3.32 -4.80
C GLY A 82 -6.86 -3.10 -3.87
N GLU A 83 -5.63 -3.30 -4.33
CA GLU A 83 -4.45 -3.18 -3.47
C GLU A 83 -4.18 -1.74 -3.04
N LEU A 84 -4.50 -0.74 -3.88
CA LEU A 84 -4.33 0.66 -3.48
C LEU A 84 -5.30 1.03 -2.36
N ALA A 85 -6.57 0.62 -2.47
CA ALA A 85 -7.57 0.87 -1.43
C ALA A 85 -7.19 0.19 -0.12
N ARG A 86 -6.73 -1.07 -0.18
CA ARG A 86 -6.29 -1.80 1.00
C ARG A 86 -5.05 -1.16 1.64
N TYR A 87 -4.12 -0.70 0.83
CA TYR A 87 -2.93 0.01 1.29
C TYR A 87 -3.30 1.31 2.03
N ALA A 88 -4.21 2.10 1.47
CA ALA A 88 -4.73 3.30 2.13
C ALA A 88 -5.37 2.95 3.48
N ALA A 89 -6.12 1.86 3.56
CA ALA A 89 -6.73 1.41 4.80
C ALA A 89 -5.71 1.06 5.89
N MET A 90 -4.52 0.57 5.48
CA MET A 90 -3.44 0.29 6.43
C MET A 90 -2.82 1.56 7.01
N LEU A 91 -2.81 2.66 6.25
CA LEU A 91 -2.09 3.88 6.59
C LEU A 91 -2.96 5.00 7.14
N VAL A 92 -4.24 5.04 6.76
CA VAL A 92 -5.15 6.12 7.08
C VAL A 92 -6.10 5.68 8.20
N PRO A 93 -6.31 6.49 9.25
CA PRO A 93 -7.32 6.18 10.27
C PRO A 93 -8.71 6.00 9.66
N HIS A 94 -9.38 4.95 10.06
CA HIS A 94 -10.69 4.60 9.52
C HIS A 94 -11.48 3.77 10.53
N GLN A 95 -12.81 3.66 10.26
CA GLN A 95 -13.70 2.73 10.93
C GLN A 95 -14.31 1.80 9.90
N PHE A 96 -14.56 0.56 10.29
CA PHE A 96 -15.18 -0.42 9.42
C PHE A 96 -16.64 -0.66 9.83
N HIS A 97 -17.56 -0.48 8.90
CA HIS A 97 -18.99 -0.75 9.08
C HIS A 97 -19.41 -1.94 8.23
N ARG A 98 -20.21 -2.85 8.80
CA ARG A 98 -20.68 -4.05 8.10
C ARG A 98 -21.40 -3.75 6.80
N THR A 99 -22.16 -2.66 6.74
CA THR A 99 -22.99 -2.31 5.58
C THR A 99 -22.38 -1.25 4.70
N GLN A 100 -21.54 -0.37 5.27
CA GLN A 100 -20.99 0.79 4.55
C GLN A 100 -19.51 0.64 4.20
N GLY A 101 -18.86 -0.45 4.67
CA GLY A 101 -17.45 -0.69 4.42
C GLY A 101 -16.53 0.22 5.24
N ILE A 102 -15.38 0.54 4.66
CA ILE A 102 -14.38 1.38 5.31
C ILE A 102 -14.78 2.84 5.22
N GLN A 103 -14.78 3.52 6.37
CA GLN A 103 -15.04 4.96 6.44
C GLN A 103 -13.80 5.67 7.00
N TYR A 104 -13.12 6.39 6.14
CA TYR A 104 -11.93 7.13 6.50
C TYR A 104 -12.26 8.42 7.25
N ASN A 105 -11.33 8.85 8.12
CA ASN A 105 -11.28 10.24 8.54
C ASN A 105 -11.00 11.11 7.31
N PRO A 106 -11.89 12.04 6.93
CA PRO A 106 -11.76 12.77 5.65
C PRO A 106 -10.48 13.62 5.56
N GLU A 107 -10.09 14.25 6.65
CA GLU A 107 -8.88 15.09 6.68
C GLU A 107 -7.63 14.24 6.55
N ALA A 108 -7.58 13.11 7.25
CA ALA A 108 -6.44 12.19 7.17
C ALA A 108 -6.30 11.58 5.78
N LEU A 109 -7.42 11.21 5.14
CA LEU A 109 -7.42 10.70 3.76
C LEU A 109 -6.90 11.76 2.79
N GLU A 110 -7.35 12.99 2.92
CA GLU A 110 -6.89 14.09 2.06
C GLU A 110 -5.40 14.33 2.22
N MET A 111 -4.89 14.34 3.44
CA MET A 111 -3.45 14.46 3.71
C MET A 111 -2.65 13.33 3.10
N PHE A 112 -3.16 12.11 3.21
CA PHE A 112 -2.54 10.93 2.59
C PHE A 112 -2.43 11.09 1.08
N LEU A 113 -3.54 11.46 0.42
CA LEU A 113 -3.58 11.65 -1.03
C LEU A 113 -2.64 12.76 -1.49
N MET A 114 -2.64 13.91 -0.82
CA MET A 114 -1.74 15.01 -1.14
C MET A 114 -0.28 14.60 -1.01
N SER A 115 0.08 13.93 0.09
CA SER A 115 1.43 13.44 0.31
C SER A 115 1.86 12.48 -0.80
N LYS A 116 0.99 11.54 -1.19
CA LYS A 116 1.30 10.57 -2.26
C LYS A 116 1.41 11.24 -3.62
N ILE A 117 0.60 12.24 -3.91
CA ILE A 117 0.71 13.01 -5.15
C ILE A 117 2.09 13.69 -5.25
N PHE A 118 2.54 14.36 -4.17
CA PHE A 118 3.87 14.98 -4.15
C PHE A 118 4.98 13.96 -4.32
N VAL A 119 4.95 12.89 -3.54
CA VAL A 119 5.97 11.85 -3.57
C VAL A 119 6.05 11.20 -4.95
N LEU A 120 4.91 10.83 -5.52
CA LEU A 120 4.86 10.18 -6.83
C LEU A 120 5.26 11.12 -7.95
N THR A 121 4.86 12.39 -7.90
CA THR A 121 5.27 13.39 -8.90
C THR A 121 6.79 13.47 -8.97
N ASP A 122 7.43 13.64 -7.82
CA ASP A 122 8.88 13.77 -7.75
C ASP A 122 9.59 12.48 -8.18
N TRP A 123 9.15 11.35 -7.65
CA TRP A 123 9.77 10.06 -7.96
C TRP A 123 9.60 9.66 -9.43
N LEU A 124 8.40 9.81 -10.01
CA LEU A 124 8.14 9.51 -11.41
C LEU A 124 8.97 10.40 -12.34
N ASN A 125 9.11 11.69 -12.00
CA ASN A 125 9.98 12.59 -12.75
C ASN A 125 11.44 12.11 -12.71
N GLN A 126 11.93 11.67 -11.56
CA GLN A 126 13.28 11.11 -11.44
C GLN A 126 13.47 9.86 -12.29
N GLN A 127 12.42 9.05 -12.43
CA GLN A 127 12.44 7.81 -13.22
C GLN A 127 12.18 8.06 -14.72
N GLY A 128 11.85 9.28 -15.13
CA GLY A 128 11.50 9.59 -16.50
C GLY A 128 10.17 9.01 -16.96
N ILE A 129 9.25 8.79 -16.02
CA ILE A 129 7.92 8.19 -16.28
C ILE A 129 6.86 9.30 -16.31
N PRO A 130 6.00 9.39 -17.35
CA PRO A 130 4.90 10.34 -17.37
C PRO A 130 3.93 10.13 -16.19
N SER A 131 3.61 11.20 -15.46
CA SER A 131 2.89 11.10 -14.19
C SER A 131 1.47 11.64 -14.18
N LYS A 132 1.14 12.60 -15.04
CA LYS A 132 -0.10 13.37 -14.95
C LYS A 132 -1.36 12.51 -14.94
N SER A 133 -1.52 11.62 -15.90
CA SER A 133 -2.71 10.76 -16.00
C SER A 133 -2.79 9.76 -14.85
N LYS A 134 -1.63 9.25 -14.39
CA LYS A 134 -1.55 8.30 -13.28
C LYS A 134 -1.99 8.95 -11.96
N LEU A 135 -1.55 10.18 -11.71
CA LEU A 135 -1.89 10.93 -10.51
C LEU A 135 -3.38 11.31 -10.48
N MET A 136 -3.93 11.69 -11.64
CA MET A 136 -5.37 11.94 -11.76
C MET A 136 -6.18 10.69 -11.48
N ALA A 137 -5.78 9.55 -12.06
CA ALA A 137 -6.45 8.27 -11.84
C ALA A 137 -6.40 7.85 -10.35
N MET A 138 -5.26 8.05 -9.69
CA MET A 138 -5.13 7.73 -8.27
C MET A 138 -6.06 8.59 -7.41
N SER A 139 -6.15 9.89 -7.67
CA SER A 139 -7.00 10.79 -6.89
C SER A 139 -8.49 10.47 -7.07
N GLN A 140 -8.87 9.91 -8.21
CA GLN A 140 -10.26 9.50 -8.48
C GLN A 140 -10.64 8.18 -7.79
N MET A 141 -9.66 7.40 -7.28
CA MET A 141 -9.92 6.16 -6.55
C MET A 141 -10.55 6.40 -5.17
N PHE A 142 -10.48 7.58 -4.67
CA PHE A 142 -10.96 7.98 -3.36
C PHE A 142 -11.89 9.20 -3.48
#